data_47b187efb7f21f21f97efacf1a2b5162
#
_entry.id   47b187efb7f21f21f97efacf1a2b5162
#
_cell.length_a   1.000
_cell.length_b   1.000
_cell.length_c   1.000
_cell.angle_alpha   90.00
_cell.angle_beta   90.00
_cell.angle_gamma   90.00
#
_symmetry.space_group_name_H-M   'P 1'
#
loop_
_entity.id
_entity.type
_entity.pdbx_description
1 polymer ?
#
loop_
_entity_poly.entity_id
_entity_poly.type
_entity_poly.pdbx_seq_one_letter_code
_entity_poly.pdbx_strand_id
1 'polypeptide(L)'
;MKSLWRRSFFGAQGRIWPVLLAIAVILLFGCQSREAPLSPGAANFKHEIKSCLTNLSVTLIEPVVNKDLPEIKAALEKVESPAAKLCRLCPFEMGVTDQSGATLAVYPAKGDGKGKDYSNYELVKKAIKSRKIQQQRFFLQDGSQLYLICAPLLRGETLIGLVAIAVSSEDAAKRWGLTEKEFMAIDFNS
;
A
#
# COMPACT_ATOMS: atom_id res chain seq x y z
N MET A 1 83.81 -1.36 13.56
CA MET A 1 83.88 -0.80 12.18
C MET A 1 82.50 -0.82 11.57
N LYS A 2 82.00 0.42 11.19
CA LYS A 2 81.07 0.76 10.11
C LYS A 2 79.62 0.16 10.29
N SER A 3 78.59 0.92 10.67
CA SER A 3 78.00 2.14 10.15
C SER A 3 76.90 1.88 9.13
N LEU A 4 75.68 2.42 9.51
CA LEU A 4 74.68 3.05 8.61
C LEU A 4 73.95 2.16 7.61
N TRP A 5 72.66 2.08 7.81
CA TRP A 5 71.66 2.69 6.92
C TRP A 5 70.26 2.50 7.50
N ARG A 6 69.80 3.49 8.30
CA ARG A 6 68.35 3.73 8.50
C ARG A 6 67.96 4.67 7.37
N ARG A 7 67.19 4.21 6.43
CA ARG A 7 66.42 5.08 5.51
C ARG A 7 64.95 5.00 5.83
N SER A 8 64.49 6.16 6.20
CA SER A 8 63.13 6.57 6.44
C SER A 8 62.22 6.22 5.26
N PHE A 9 61.21 5.44 5.52
CA PHE A 9 59.99 5.34 4.70
C PHE A 9 58.81 5.88 5.51
N PHE A 10 58.87 7.15 5.83
CA PHE A 10 57.71 7.90 6.31
C PHE A 10 57.45 9.03 5.34
N GLY A 11 56.46 8.90 4.44
CA GLY A 11 56.20 10.03 3.57
C GLY A 11 55.18 9.86 2.46
N ALA A 12 54.25 8.90 2.51
CA ALA A 12 53.19 8.87 1.47
C ALA A 12 51.81 8.35 1.88
N GLN A 13 51.59 8.00 3.16
CA GLN A 13 50.27 7.42 3.59
C GLN A 13 49.25 8.43 4.07
N GLY A 14 49.58 9.70 4.23
CA GLY A 14 48.73 10.71 4.85
C GLY A 14 47.69 11.39 3.92
N ARG A 15 47.79 11.22 2.60
CA ARG A 15 46.95 11.99 1.66
C ARG A 15 45.82 11.22 0.96
N ILE A 16 45.78 9.91 1.10
CA ILE A 16 44.76 9.07 0.42
C ILE A 16 43.48 8.91 1.24
N TRP A 17 43.57 8.96 2.56
CA TRP A 17 42.45 8.78 3.46
C TRP A 17 41.30 9.81 3.33
N PRO A 18 41.58 11.14 3.21
CA PRO A 18 40.49 12.12 3.07
C PRO A 18 39.74 11.98 1.74
N VAL A 19 40.42 11.51 0.66
CA VAL A 19 39.77 11.30 -0.64
C VAL A 19 38.85 10.07 -0.60
N LEU A 20 39.28 8.99 0.02
CA LEU A 20 38.44 7.79 0.19
C LEU A 20 37.23 8.04 1.10
N LEU A 21 37.40 8.87 2.13
CA LEU A 21 36.29 9.25 3.02
C LEU A 21 35.27 10.15 2.30
N ALA A 22 35.73 11.08 1.46
CA ALA A 22 34.86 11.93 0.64
C ALA A 22 34.04 11.11 -0.39
N ILE A 23 34.68 10.11 -1.03
CA ILE A 23 33.98 9.21 -1.97
C ILE A 23 32.95 8.34 -1.25
N ALA A 24 33.26 7.82 -0.07
CA ALA A 24 32.32 7.03 0.73
C ALA A 24 31.10 7.87 1.17
N VAL A 25 31.28 9.13 1.54
CA VAL A 25 30.19 10.04 1.88
C VAL A 25 29.31 10.33 0.65
N ILE A 26 29.89 10.56 -0.52
CA ILE A 26 29.12 10.78 -1.75
C ILE A 26 28.31 9.54 -2.15
N LEU A 27 28.85 8.33 -1.95
CA LEU A 27 28.11 7.09 -2.22
C LEU A 27 26.99 6.83 -1.23
N LEU A 28 27.11 7.26 0.02
CA LEU A 28 26.07 7.13 1.04
C LEU A 28 24.91 8.13 0.85
N PHE A 29 25.19 9.32 0.33
CA PHE A 29 24.17 10.33 0.03
C PHE A 29 23.60 10.24 -1.41
N GLY A 30 24.24 9.49 -2.30
CA GLY A 30 23.87 9.40 -3.72
C GLY A 30 22.72 8.45 -4.04
N CYS A 31 22.24 7.63 -3.09
CA CYS A 31 21.18 6.65 -3.31
C CYS A 31 19.88 6.94 -2.53
N GLN A 32 19.54 8.19 -2.30
CA GLN A 32 18.14 8.51 -2.11
C GLN A 32 17.49 8.47 -3.49
N SER A 33 16.90 7.32 -3.84
CA SER A 33 15.94 7.24 -4.95
C SER A 33 14.82 8.24 -4.64
N ARG A 34 14.95 9.46 -5.19
CA ARG A 34 13.84 10.40 -5.23
C ARG A 34 12.74 9.70 -6.00
N GLU A 35 11.74 9.21 -5.29
CA GLU A 35 10.50 8.78 -5.94
C GLU A 35 10.07 9.91 -6.88
N ALA A 36 9.86 9.56 -8.14
CA ALA A 36 9.37 10.55 -9.09
C ALA A 36 8.04 11.10 -8.54
N PRO A 37 7.84 12.42 -8.56
CA PRO A 37 6.62 13.01 -8.04
C PRO A 37 5.42 12.41 -8.78
N LEU A 38 4.41 11.99 -8.00
CA LEU A 38 3.16 11.48 -8.56
C LEU A 38 2.50 12.57 -9.43
N SER A 39 1.86 12.15 -10.52
CA SER A 39 0.98 13.08 -11.26
C SER A 39 -0.14 13.60 -10.34
N PRO A 40 -0.74 14.76 -10.63
CA PRO A 40 -1.86 15.29 -9.85
C PRO A 40 -3.00 14.27 -9.71
N GLY A 41 -3.28 13.50 -10.76
CA GLY A 41 -4.31 12.46 -10.77
C GLY A 41 -3.96 11.31 -9.82
N ALA A 42 -2.72 10.80 -9.88
CA ALA A 42 -2.25 9.75 -8.99
C ALA A 42 -2.21 10.21 -7.51
N ALA A 43 -1.83 11.46 -7.26
CA ALA A 43 -1.84 12.05 -5.92
C ALA A 43 -3.28 12.16 -5.37
N ASN A 44 -4.24 12.62 -6.17
CA ASN A 44 -5.65 12.69 -5.80
C ASN A 44 -6.23 11.29 -5.53
N PHE A 45 -5.95 10.32 -6.41
CA PHE A 45 -6.36 8.93 -6.20
C PHE A 45 -5.81 8.38 -4.87
N LYS A 46 -4.51 8.55 -4.62
CA LYS A 46 -3.88 8.14 -3.33
C LYS A 46 -4.61 8.77 -2.15
N HIS A 47 -4.86 10.08 -2.21
CA HIS A 47 -5.52 10.80 -1.13
C HIS A 47 -6.93 10.28 -0.86
N GLU A 48 -7.75 10.09 -1.90
CA GLU A 48 -9.11 9.58 -1.77
C GLU A 48 -9.15 8.16 -1.20
N ILE A 49 -8.30 7.26 -1.69
CA ILE A 49 -8.20 5.89 -1.16
C ILE A 49 -7.73 5.89 0.30
N LYS A 50 -6.71 6.68 0.65
CA LYS A 50 -6.24 6.78 2.05
C LYS A 50 -7.33 7.32 2.98
N SER A 51 -8.06 8.34 2.55
CA SER A 51 -9.19 8.88 3.31
C SER A 51 -10.28 7.82 3.54
N CYS A 52 -10.64 7.07 2.49
CA CYS A 52 -11.60 5.98 2.58
C CYS A 52 -11.12 4.89 3.57
N LEU A 53 -9.87 4.44 3.42
CA LEU A 53 -9.29 3.41 4.31
C LEU A 53 -9.21 3.88 5.77
N THR A 54 -8.88 5.15 6.00
CA THR A 54 -8.85 5.74 7.36
C THR A 54 -10.24 5.73 7.98
N ASN A 55 -11.27 6.17 7.26
CA ASN A 55 -12.64 6.16 7.75
C ASN A 55 -13.12 4.74 8.05
N LEU A 56 -12.85 3.79 7.14
CA LEU A 56 -13.19 2.38 7.33
C LEU A 56 -12.46 1.76 8.52
N SER A 57 -11.18 2.07 8.70
CA SER A 57 -10.40 1.53 9.82
C SER A 57 -10.94 1.97 11.18
N VAL A 58 -11.47 3.20 11.28
CA VAL A 58 -12.08 3.69 12.53
C VAL A 58 -13.43 3.01 12.78
N THR A 59 -14.26 2.86 11.75
CA THR A 59 -15.64 2.37 11.90
C THR A 59 -15.74 0.86 11.98
N LEU A 60 -14.78 0.11 11.45
CA LEU A 60 -14.84 -1.35 11.33
C LEU A 60 -14.16 -2.12 12.47
N ILE A 61 -13.34 -1.45 13.30
CA ILE A 61 -12.58 -2.16 14.35
C ILE A 61 -13.50 -2.98 15.26
N GLU A 62 -14.45 -2.34 15.92
CA GLU A 62 -15.33 -3.02 16.88
C GLU A 62 -16.28 -4.01 16.20
N PRO A 63 -16.95 -3.67 15.08
CA PRO A 63 -17.78 -4.64 14.36
C PRO A 63 -17.02 -5.90 13.90
N VAL A 64 -15.78 -5.76 13.44
CA VAL A 64 -14.98 -6.92 12.99
C VAL A 64 -14.55 -7.78 14.17
N VAL A 65 -14.13 -7.16 15.28
CA VAL A 65 -13.79 -7.90 16.53
C VAL A 65 -14.99 -8.71 17.04
N ASN A 66 -16.17 -8.10 17.04
CA ASN A 66 -17.39 -8.70 17.52
C ASN A 66 -18.07 -9.62 16.47
N LYS A 67 -17.55 -9.68 15.24
CA LYS A 67 -18.16 -10.38 14.09
C LYS A 67 -19.62 -9.96 13.83
N ASP A 68 -19.92 -8.69 14.06
CA ASP A 68 -21.23 -8.09 13.82
C ASP A 68 -21.42 -7.78 12.34
N LEU A 69 -21.90 -8.77 11.58
CA LEU A 69 -22.09 -8.65 10.14
C LEU A 69 -23.06 -7.53 9.73
N PRO A 70 -24.20 -7.30 10.42
CA PRO A 70 -25.07 -6.17 10.17
C PRO A 70 -24.33 -4.83 10.31
N GLU A 71 -23.57 -4.64 11.37
CA GLU A 71 -22.85 -3.40 11.63
C GLU A 71 -21.69 -3.21 10.64
N ILE A 72 -20.98 -4.28 10.26
CA ILE A 72 -19.97 -4.23 9.19
C ILE A 72 -20.59 -3.75 7.88
N LYS A 73 -21.73 -4.30 7.48
CA LYS A 73 -22.45 -3.88 6.26
C LYS A 73 -22.87 -2.43 6.34
N ALA A 74 -23.47 -2.01 7.45
CA ALA A 74 -23.88 -0.63 7.68
C ALA A 74 -22.68 0.34 7.65
N ALA A 75 -21.51 -0.06 8.16
CA ALA A 75 -20.29 0.73 8.08
C ALA A 75 -19.79 0.89 6.63
N LEU A 76 -19.83 -0.19 5.83
CA LEU A 76 -19.49 -0.12 4.40
C LEU A 76 -20.45 0.78 3.61
N GLU A 77 -21.74 0.71 3.91
CA GLU A 77 -22.76 1.57 3.30
C GLU A 77 -22.61 3.05 3.68
N LYS A 78 -22.23 3.34 4.93
CA LYS A 78 -22.01 4.71 5.41
C LYS A 78 -20.80 5.41 4.79
N VAL A 79 -19.84 4.67 4.25
CA VAL A 79 -18.73 5.23 3.47
C VAL A 79 -19.24 5.92 2.19
N GLU A 80 -20.51 5.72 1.82
CA GLU A 80 -21.22 6.55 0.84
C GLU A 80 -21.29 8.04 1.17
N SER A 81 -20.79 8.53 2.23
CA SER A 81 -20.92 9.93 2.53
C SER A 81 -19.93 10.86 1.90
N PRO A 82 -19.26 11.74 1.80
CA PRO A 82 -18.92 12.62 0.65
C PRO A 82 -18.03 11.95 -0.38
N ALA A 83 -17.32 10.89 -0.02
CA ALA A 83 -16.57 10.12 -1.01
C ALA A 83 -17.48 9.34 -1.98
N ALA A 84 -18.63 8.85 -1.55
CA ALA A 84 -19.59 8.15 -2.41
C ALA A 84 -20.37 9.08 -3.35
N LYS A 85 -20.58 10.34 -3.01
CA LYS A 85 -21.01 11.29 -4.06
C LYS A 85 -19.99 11.39 -5.18
N LEU A 86 -18.73 11.18 -4.88
CA LEU A 86 -17.65 11.03 -5.84
C LEU A 86 -17.63 9.61 -6.44
N CYS A 87 -17.96 8.58 -5.69
CA CYS A 87 -18.01 7.18 -6.14
C CYS A 87 -19.29 6.75 -6.83
N ARG A 88 -20.34 7.57 -6.95
CA ARG A 88 -21.49 7.25 -7.84
C ARG A 88 -21.08 7.07 -9.30
N LEU A 89 -19.90 7.48 -9.68
CA LEU A 89 -19.34 7.33 -11.02
C LEU A 89 -18.24 6.26 -11.11
N CYS A 90 -17.79 5.70 -9.98
CA CYS A 90 -16.82 4.62 -9.93
C CYS A 90 -17.36 3.55 -9.00
N PRO A 91 -17.72 2.37 -9.49
CA PRO A 91 -18.11 1.26 -8.64
C PRO A 91 -16.86 0.77 -7.89
N PHE A 92 -16.58 1.35 -6.72
CA PHE A 92 -15.70 0.70 -5.78
C PHE A 92 -16.42 -0.55 -5.27
N GLU A 93 -15.74 -1.68 -5.37
CA GLU A 93 -16.11 -2.83 -4.57
C GLU A 93 -15.25 -2.79 -3.31
N MET A 94 -15.89 -2.90 -2.16
CA MET A 94 -15.20 -2.98 -0.88
C MET A 94 -15.48 -4.33 -0.24
N GLY A 95 -14.45 -4.95 0.31
CA GLY A 95 -14.58 -6.19 1.06
C GLY A 95 -13.93 -6.08 2.42
N VAL A 96 -14.52 -6.73 3.41
CA VAL A 96 -13.95 -6.87 4.76
C VAL A 96 -13.75 -8.35 5.03
N THR A 97 -12.58 -8.71 5.52
CA THR A 97 -12.25 -10.07 5.94
C THR A 97 -11.91 -10.10 7.42
N ASP A 98 -11.94 -11.28 8.00
CA ASP A 98 -11.32 -11.52 9.29
C ASP A 98 -9.79 -11.61 9.18
N GLN A 99 -9.12 -11.86 10.29
CA GLN A 99 -7.66 -11.98 10.37
C GLN A 99 -7.07 -13.14 9.55
N SER A 100 -7.88 -14.13 9.17
CA SER A 100 -7.47 -15.26 8.33
C SER A 100 -7.60 -14.97 6.83
N GLY A 101 -8.33 -13.91 6.45
CA GLY A 101 -8.67 -13.58 5.07
C GLY A 101 -10.03 -14.13 4.63
N ALA A 102 -10.80 -14.73 5.56
CA ALA A 102 -12.17 -15.14 5.28
C ALA A 102 -13.10 -13.93 5.22
N THR A 103 -13.91 -13.84 4.15
CA THR A 103 -14.78 -12.68 3.90
C THR A 103 -15.92 -12.60 4.90
N LEU A 104 -16.06 -11.45 5.54
CA LEU A 104 -17.16 -11.10 6.43
C LEU A 104 -18.27 -10.37 5.69
N ALA A 105 -17.92 -9.41 4.84
CA ALA A 105 -18.88 -8.63 4.06
C ALA A 105 -18.26 -8.08 2.77
N VAL A 106 -19.12 -7.80 1.78
CA VAL A 106 -18.75 -7.12 0.52
C VAL A 106 -19.80 -6.06 0.22
N TYR A 107 -19.36 -4.91 -0.30
CA TYR A 107 -20.22 -3.83 -0.75
C TYR A 107 -19.78 -3.33 -2.15
N PRO A 108 -20.72 -3.05 -3.07
CA PRO A 108 -22.12 -3.41 -2.98
C PRO A 108 -22.30 -4.93 -2.95
N ALA A 109 -23.33 -5.38 -2.22
CA ALA A 109 -23.63 -6.79 -2.13
C ALA A 109 -24.05 -7.31 -3.51
N LYS A 110 -23.18 -8.02 -4.19
CA LYS A 110 -23.47 -8.71 -5.45
C LYS A 110 -23.73 -10.19 -5.14
N GLY A 111 -24.96 -10.65 -5.39
CA GLY A 111 -25.35 -12.03 -5.16
C GLY A 111 -25.60 -12.38 -3.68
N ASP A 112 -25.53 -13.64 -3.36
CA ASP A 112 -25.79 -14.16 -2.01
C ASP A 112 -24.69 -13.85 -0.98
N GLY A 113 -23.69 -13.08 -1.36
CA GLY A 113 -22.65 -12.49 -0.47
C GLY A 113 -21.90 -13.49 0.40
N LYS A 114 -22.15 -14.78 0.25
CA LYS A 114 -21.52 -15.84 1.04
C LYS A 114 -20.06 -15.96 0.66
N GLY A 115 -19.27 -15.63 1.60
CA GLY A 115 -17.87 -15.56 1.75
C GLY A 115 -17.03 -16.33 0.74
N LYS A 116 -16.60 -15.65 -0.32
CA LYS A 116 -15.40 -16.13 -1.02
C LYS A 116 -14.25 -16.05 -0.03
N ASP A 117 -13.54 -17.15 0.12
CA ASP A 117 -12.31 -17.18 0.90
C ASP A 117 -11.17 -16.59 0.08
N TYR A 118 -10.69 -15.43 0.50
CA TYR A 118 -9.56 -14.75 -0.13
C TYR A 118 -8.21 -15.05 0.55
N SER A 119 -8.19 -15.94 1.56
CA SER A 119 -6.98 -16.29 2.31
C SER A 119 -5.83 -16.79 1.42
N ASN A 120 -6.16 -17.39 0.29
CA ASN A 120 -5.19 -17.92 -0.66
C ASN A 120 -4.60 -16.89 -1.63
N TYR A 121 -5.16 -15.68 -1.70
CA TYR A 121 -4.64 -14.63 -2.59
C TYR A 121 -3.33 -14.04 -2.05
N GLU A 122 -2.33 -13.94 -2.94
CA GLU A 122 -1.02 -13.41 -2.56
C GLU A 122 -1.08 -11.99 -1.99
N LEU A 123 -1.98 -11.15 -2.50
CA LEU A 123 -2.21 -9.81 -1.98
C LEU A 123 -2.62 -9.84 -0.50
N VAL A 124 -3.58 -10.70 -0.17
CA VAL A 124 -4.10 -10.89 1.19
C VAL A 124 -3.00 -11.44 2.11
N LYS A 125 -2.29 -12.50 1.68
CA LYS A 125 -1.16 -13.06 2.44
C LYS A 125 -0.07 -12.02 2.73
N LYS A 126 0.26 -11.21 1.73
CA LYS A 126 1.24 -10.13 1.90
C LYS A 126 0.76 -9.06 2.89
N ALA A 127 -0.51 -8.65 2.80
CA ALA A 127 -1.09 -7.67 3.73
C ALA A 127 -1.10 -8.20 5.18
N ILE A 128 -1.50 -9.45 5.38
CA ILE A 128 -1.47 -10.12 6.69
C ILE A 128 -0.05 -10.15 7.26
N LYS A 129 0.91 -10.64 6.45
CA LYS A 129 2.31 -10.83 6.88
C LYS A 129 3.02 -9.51 7.16
N SER A 130 2.86 -8.53 6.28
CA SER A 130 3.59 -7.25 6.37
C SER A 130 2.93 -6.25 7.31
N ARG A 131 1.61 -6.39 7.58
CA ARG A 131 0.76 -5.41 8.26
C ARG A 131 0.83 -4.02 7.62
N LYS A 132 1.01 -3.99 6.30
CA LYS A 132 1.07 -2.79 5.47
C LYS A 132 0.04 -2.86 4.37
N ILE A 133 -0.36 -1.71 3.88
CA ILE A 133 -1.22 -1.64 2.70
C ILE A 133 -0.48 -2.28 1.53
N GLN A 134 -1.15 -3.16 0.82
CA GLN A 134 -0.66 -3.84 -0.36
C GLN A 134 -1.57 -3.50 -1.54
N GLN A 135 -0.98 -3.42 -2.73
CA GLN A 135 -1.71 -3.17 -3.96
C GLN A 135 -1.30 -4.16 -5.03
N GLN A 136 -2.25 -4.47 -5.91
CA GLN A 136 -2.04 -5.37 -7.02
C GLN A 136 -3.03 -5.10 -8.14
N ARG A 137 -2.60 -5.34 -9.37
CA ARG A 137 -3.46 -5.37 -10.54
C ARG A 137 -3.99 -6.80 -10.76
N PHE A 138 -5.26 -6.89 -11.11
CA PHE A 138 -5.90 -8.14 -11.51
C PHE A 138 -6.48 -8.01 -12.91
N PHE A 139 -6.39 -9.10 -13.68
CA PHE A 139 -7.10 -9.25 -14.95
C PHE A 139 -8.32 -10.14 -14.71
N LEU A 140 -9.46 -9.69 -15.19
CA LEU A 140 -10.67 -10.48 -15.21
C LEU A 140 -10.73 -11.34 -16.49
N GLN A 141 -11.63 -12.32 -16.50
CA GLN A 141 -11.77 -13.25 -17.65
C GLN A 141 -12.20 -12.56 -18.96
N ASP A 142 -12.90 -11.43 -18.84
CA ASP A 142 -13.34 -10.61 -19.96
C ASP A 142 -12.25 -9.65 -20.48
N GLY A 143 -11.03 -9.73 -19.92
CA GLY A 143 -9.91 -8.88 -20.27
C GLY A 143 -9.89 -7.52 -19.57
N SER A 144 -10.92 -7.17 -18.78
CA SER A 144 -10.92 -5.95 -17.97
C SER A 144 -9.91 -6.04 -16.82
N GLN A 145 -9.48 -4.90 -16.32
CA GLN A 145 -8.49 -4.82 -15.25
C GLN A 145 -9.08 -4.16 -14.01
N LEU A 146 -8.73 -4.71 -12.85
CA LEU A 146 -9.02 -4.13 -11.53
C LEU A 146 -7.73 -3.73 -10.82
N TYR A 147 -7.76 -2.59 -10.16
CA TYR A 147 -6.79 -2.17 -9.17
C TYR A 147 -7.31 -2.56 -7.79
N LEU A 148 -6.60 -3.45 -7.11
CA LEU A 148 -6.93 -3.90 -5.77
C LEU A 148 -5.96 -3.29 -4.77
N ILE A 149 -6.53 -2.73 -3.70
CA ILE A 149 -5.79 -2.21 -2.54
C ILE A 149 -6.31 -2.97 -1.32
N CYS A 150 -5.40 -3.58 -0.55
CA CYS A 150 -5.73 -4.33 0.65
C CYS A 150 -5.00 -3.72 1.84
N ALA A 151 -5.75 -3.27 2.83
CA ALA A 151 -5.25 -2.61 4.03
C ALA A 151 -5.53 -3.44 5.28
N PRO A 152 -4.56 -3.60 6.21
CA PRO A 152 -4.79 -4.27 7.47
C PRO A 152 -5.66 -3.41 8.40
N LEU A 153 -6.62 -4.06 9.07
CA LEU A 153 -7.34 -3.50 10.21
C LEU A 153 -6.59 -3.87 11.48
N LEU A 154 -6.08 -2.87 12.17
CA LEU A 154 -5.26 -3.06 13.36
C LEU A 154 -5.95 -2.47 14.59
N ARG A 155 -5.99 -3.23 15.70
CA ARG A 155 -6.32 -2.75 17.03
C ARG A 155 -5.04 -2.72 17.85
N GLY A 156 -4.42 -1.53 17.94
CA GLY A 156 -3.02 -1.42 18.36
C GLY A 156 -2.10 -2.16 17.38
N GLU A 157 -1.34 -3.12 17.87
CA GLU A 157 -0.47 -3.97 17.03
C GLU A 157 -1.13 -5.26 16.54
N THR A 158 -2.35 -5.54 16.99
CA THR A 158 -3.04 -6.80 16.67
C THR A 158 -3.82 -6.67 15.37
N LEU A 159 -3.55 -7.57 14.43
CA LEU A 159 -4.34 -7.70 13.20
C LEU A 159 -5.68 -8.34 13.55
N ILE A 160 -6.79 -7.67 13.23
CA ILE A 160 -8.15 -8.14 13.45
C ILE A 160 -8.87 -8.51 12.15
N GLY A 161 -8.41 -8.00 11.03
CA GLY A 161 -8.98 -8.24 9.71
C GLY A 161 -8.29 -7.42 8.63
N LEU A 162 -8.90 -7.41 7.45
CA LEU A 162 -8.44 -6.61 6.31
C LEU A 162 -9.63 -5.88 5.68
N VAL A 163 -9.35 -4.73 5.08
CA VAL A 163 -10.24 -4.04 4.14
C VAL A 163 -9.62 -4.12 2.75
N ALA A 164 -10.39 -4.54 1.78
CA ALA A 164 -10.01 -4.52 0.37
C ALA A 164 -10.89 -3.53 -0.40
N ILE A 165 -10.27 -2.75 -1.29
CA ILE A 165 -10.95 -1.85 -2.22
C ILE A 165 -10.55 -2.26 -3.64
N ALA A 166 -11.55 -2.47 -4.49
CA ALA A 166 -11.36 -2.78 -5.90
C ALA A 166 -11.89 -1.62 -6.76
N VAL A 167 -11.07 -1.14 -7.70
CA VAL A 167 -11.42 -0.07 -8.64
C VAL A 167 -11.16 -0.56 -10.06
N SER A 168 -12.11 -0.34 -10.97
CA SER A 168 -11.89 -0.57 -12.40
C SER A 168 -10.76 0.33 -12.91
N SER A 169 -9.82 -0.23 -13.68
CA SER A 169 -8.73 0.55 -14.27
C SER A 169 -9.28 1.59 -15.26
N GLU A 170 -10.39 1.29 -15.94
CA GLU A 170 -11.06 2.20 -16.85
C GLU A 170 -11.63 3.42 -16.11
N ASP A 171 -12.32 3.18 -15.00
CA ASP A 171 -12.87 4.26 -14.17
C ASP A 171 -11.77 5.08 -13.53
N ALA A 172 -10.69 4.44 -13.08
CA ALA A 172 -9.52 5.12 -12.55
C ALA A 172 -8.86 6.03 -13.60
N ALA A 173 -8.75 5.56 -14.84
CA ALA A 173 -8.23 6.35 -15.95
C ALA A 173 -9.16 7.52 -16.30
N LYS A 174 -10.48 7.29 -16.38
CA LYS A 174 -11.46 8.33 -16.69
C LYS A 174 -11.48 9.46 -15.65
N ARG A 175 -11.39 9.09 -14.37
CA ARG A 175 -11.60 10.04 -13.28
C ARG A 175 -10.33 10.76 -12.88
N TRP A 176 -9.22 10.05 -12.77
CA TRP A 176 -7.95 10.60 -12.29
C TRP A 176 -6.86 10.64 -13.35
N GLY A 177 -7.14 10.17 -14.58
CA GLY A 177 -6.09 9.99 -15.60
C GLY A 177 -5.04 8.98 -15.17
N LEU A 178 -5.39 8.07 -14.23
CA LEU A 178 -4.45 7.14 -13.61
C LEU A 178 -4.05 6.05 -14.59
N THR A 179 -2.76 5.95 -14.87
CA THR A 179 -2.19 4.86 -15.65
C THR A 179 -1.81 3.69 -14.73
N GLU A 180 -1.68 2.50 -15.32
CA GLU A 180 -1.20 1.32 -14.59
C GLU A 180 0.17 1.55 -13.94
N LYS A 181 1.09 2.15 -14.68
CA LYS A 181 2.44 2.44 -14.18
C LYS A 181 2.39 3.34 -12.94
N GLU A 182 1.55 4.36 -12.97
CA GLU A 182 1.36 5.25 -11.83
C GLU A 182 0.71 4.54 -10.66
N PHE A 183 -0.35 3.74 -10.91
CA PHE A 183 -0.97 2.94 -9.84
C PHE A 183 0.06 2.07 -9.11
N MET A 184 0.89 1.34 -9.86
CA MET A 184 1.91 0.47 -9.27
C MET A 184 3.04 1.23 -8.56
N ALA A 185 3.24 2.50 -8.89
CA ALA A 185 4.24 3.38 -8.26
C ALA A 185 3.73 4.11 -7.00
N ILE A 186 2.42 4.09 -6.72
CA ILE A 186 1.87 4.73 -5.52
C ILE A 186 2.32 3.95 -4.28
N ASP A 187 2.97 4.62 -3.34
CA ASP A 187 3.16 4.10 -1.99
C ASP A 187 2.01 4.56 -1.08
N PHE A 188 1.11 3.66 -0.71
CA PHE A 188 0.00 3.96 0.21
C PHE A 188 0.42 3.97 1.69
N ASN A 189 1.65 3.58 2.01
CA ASN A 189 2.15 3.52 3.39
C ASN A 189 2.92 4.77 3.81
N SER A 190 3.22 5.66 2.82
CA SER A 190 3.87 6.96 3.06
C SER A 190 2.89 8.05 3.45
#